data_b0094943423e06c7595fe9ec507f9708
#
_entry.id   b0094943423e06c7595fe9ec507f9708
#
_cell.length_a   1.000
_cell.length_b   1.000
_cell.length_c   1.000
_cell.angle_alpha   90.00
_cell.angle_beta   90.00
_cell.angle_gamma   90.00
#
_symmetry.space_group_name_H-M   'P 1'
#
loop_
_entity.id
_entity.type
_entity.pdbx_description
1 polymer ?
#
loop_
_entity_poly.entity_id
_entity_poly.type
_entity_poly.pdbx_seq_one_letter_code
_entity_poly.pdbx_strand_id
1 'polypeptide(L)'
;MRLFRYLIIVATVVAVTFLANFVLSSCAAEQARQRMMPQQIVDNASDKTQALKYVYFRLETTGGKMSVSPGVDLYNVEGDVASPGRIHITTKADFSGSVVDIDLISIGGKQYMRNSLTRQWDVLPVPFAPSNLFAPDTGAASIVRSARNLSNLDDESVDGAPSYHLKGTADSAAVASLIGGTPSGSPVQVEAWIGTGDFVVRQIRLEGAMLKDDSPKTVRLLKLSKFNEPVTIEPPT
;
A
#
# COMPACT_ATOMS: atom_id res chain seq x y z
N MET A 1 -25.81 -65.54 -0.57
CA MET A 1 -24.49 -65.12 -1.12
C MET A 1 -24.49 -63.76 -1.79
N ARG A 2 -25.54 -63.31 -2.50
CA ARG A 2 -25.57 -61.99 -3.18
C ARG A 2 -25.68 -60.80 -2.19
N LEU A 3 -26.47 -60.92 -1.12
CA LEU A 3 -26.64 -59.85 -0.12
C LEU A 3 -25.34 -59.52 0.63
N PHE A 4 -24.52 -60.53 0.93
CA PHE A 4 -23.25 -60.33 1.65
C PHE A 4 -22.21 -59.57 0.82
N ARG A 5 -22.22 -59.74 -0.51
CA ARG A 5 -21.35 -59.01 -1.45
C ARG A 5 -21.75 -57.54 -1.55
N TYR A 6 -23.03 -57.18 -1.51
CA TYR A 6 -23.50 -55.82 -1.52
C TYR A 6 -23.14 -55.06 -0.21
N LEU A 7 -23.21 -55.75 0.92
CA LEU A 7 -22.86 -55.15 2.22
C LEU A 7 -21.36 -54.82 2.29
N ILE A 8 -20.48 -55.67 1.73
CA ILE A 8 -19.04 -55.41 1.66
C ILE A 8 -18.72 -54.26 0.73
N ILE A 9 -19.39 -54.13 -0.42
CA ILE A 9 -19.17 -53.04 -1.38
C ILE A 9 -19.62 -51.72 -0.78
N VAL A 10 -20.75 -51.65 -0.09
CA VAL A 10 -21.23 -50.45 0.57
C VAL A 10 -20.29 -50.03 1.72
N ALA A 11 -19.81 -50.97 2.52
CA ALA A 11 -18.87 -50.68 3.60
C ALA A 11 -17.51 -50.15 3.08
N THR A 12 -17.01 -50.71 1.97
CA THR A 12 -15.77 -50.21 1.35
C THR A 12 -15.92 -48.83 0.72
N VAL A 13 -17.04 -48.52 0.07
CA VAL A 13 -17.31 -47.18 -0.48
C VAL A 13 -17.43 -46.14 0.63
N VAL A 14 -18.11 -46.45 1.72
CA VAL A 14 -18.22 -45.54 2.89
C VAL A 14 -16.87 -45.30 3.56
N ALA A 15 -16.04 -46.35 3.70
CA ALA A 15 -14.69 -46.24 4.26
C ALA A 15 -13.76 -45.38 3.38
N VAL A 16 -13.83 -45.55 2.06
CA VAL A 16 -13.01 -44.75 1.11
C VAL A 16 -13.42 -43.29 1.10
N THR A 17 -14.73 -42.98 1.16
CA THR A 17 -15.21 -41.59 1.25
C THR A 17 -14.85 -40.93 2.57
N PHE A 18 -14.86 -41.68 3.68
CA PHE A 18 -14.44 -41.14 5.00
C PHE A 18 -12.93 -40.86 5.05
N LEU A 19 -12.10 -41.78 4.50
CA LEU A 19 -10.67 -41.58 4.37
C LEU A 19 -10.30 -40.39 3.46
N ALA A 20 -10.99 -40.24 2.32
CA ALA A 20 -10.77 -39.12 1.42
C ALA A 20 -11.09 -37.76 2.06
N ASN A 21 -12.20 -37.66 2.80
CA ASN A 21 -12.55 -36.44 3.53
C ASN A 21 -11.58 -36.15 4.68
N PHE A 22 -11.06 -37.17 5.36
CA PHE A 22 -10.10 -37.00 6.44
C PHE A 22 -8.74 -36.51 5.92
N VAL A 23 -8.27 -37.03 4.79
CA VAL A 23 -7.01 -36.63 4.14
C VAL A 23 -7.13 -35.18 3.62
N LEU A 24 -8.25 -34.82 2.99
CA LEU A 24 -8.49 -33.44 2.52
C LEU A 24 -8.56 -32.43 3.66
N SER A 25 -9.20 -32.80 4.79
CA SER A 25 -9.27 -31.92 5.97
C SER A 25 -7.89 -31.77 6.66
N SER A 26 -7.06 -32.82 6.68
CA SER A 26 -5.71 -32.72 7.26
C SER A 26 -4.77 -31.89 6.39
N CYS A 27 -4.85 -31.99 5.05
CA CYS A 27 -4.07 -31.15 4.14
C CYS A 27 -4.46 -29.67 4.25
N ALA A 28 -5.75 -29.36 4.37
CA ALA A 28 -6.21 -27.98 4.55
C ALA A 28 -5.77 -27.40 5.92
N ALA A 29 -5.80 -28.21 6.98
CA ALA A 29 -5.33 -27.83 8.31
C ALA A 29 -3.80 -27.65 8.37
N GLU A 30 -3.04 -28.45 7.62
CA GLU A 30 -1.59 -28.36 7.51
C GLU A 30 -1.18 -27.10 6.71
N GLN A 31 -1.87 -26.80 5.61
CA GLN A 31 -1.67 -25.56 4.85
C GLN A 31 -2.02 -24.31 5.66
N ALA A 32 -3.07 -24.35 6.49
CA ALA A 32 -3.42 -23.27 7.41
C ALA A 32 -2.36 -23.07 8.52
N ARG A 33 -1.67 -24.13 8.95
CA ARG A 33 -0.58 -24.07 9.93
C ARG A 33 0.74 -23.54 9.35
N GLN A 34 0.95 -23.69 8.05
CA GLN A 34 2.17 -23.18 7.36
C GLN A 34 2.05 -21.73 6.91
N ARG A 35 0.85 -21.13 6.99
CA ARG A 35 0.68 -19.72 6.64
C ARG A 35 1.36 -18.83 7.69
N MET A 36 2.26 -17.96 7.25
CA MET A 36 2.91 -17.00 8.15
C MET A 36 1.86 -16.15 8.88
N MET A 37 2.13 -15.85 10.14
CA MET A 37 1.27 -14.93 10.90
C MET A 37 1.32 -13.54 10.28
N PRO A 38 0.19 -12.82 10.21
CA PRO A 38 0.14 -11.48 9.63
C PRO A 38 1.20 -10.53 10.18
N GLN A 39 1.45 -10.59 11.49
CA GLN A 39 2.47 -9.75 12.13
C GLN A 39 3.88 -10.05 11.61
N GLN A 40 4.24 -11.31 11.42
CA GLN A 40 5.55 -11.70 10.87
C GLN A 40 5.73 -11.21 9.42
N ILE A 41 4.65 -11.25 8.62
CA ILE A 41 4.67 -10.72 7.25
C ILE A 41 4.93 -9.20 7.29
N VAL A 42 4.24 -8.49 8.17
CA VAL A 42 4.37 -7.03 8.33
C VAL A 42 5.76 -6.62 8.82
N ASP A 43 6.30 -7.34 9.81
CA ASP A 43 7.64 -7.05 10.35
C ASP A 43 8.71 -7.21 9.26
N ASN A 44 8.67 -8.33 8.52
CA ASN A 44 9.56 -8.55 7.37
C ASN A 44 9.36 -7.47 6.29
N ALA A 45 8.10 -7.13 5.99
CA ALA A 45 7.78 -6.14 4.96
C ALA A 45 8.32 -4.75 5.32
N SER A 46 8.26 -4.39 6.58
CA SER A 46 8.80 -3.12 7.05
C SER A 46 10.30 -3.02 6.78
N ASP A 47 11.07 -4.01 7.19
CA ASP A 47 12.53 -4.03 7.02
C ASP A 47 12.92 -4.01 5.52
N LYS A 48 12.24 -4.84 4.71
CA LYS A 48 12.53 -4.93 3.28
C LYS A 48 12.16 -3.67 2.51
N THR A 49 11.00 -3.07 2.83
CA THR A 49 10.56 -1.84 2.16
C THR A 49 11.43 -0.64 2.53
N GLN A 50 11.86 -0.54 3.79
CA GLN A 50 12.79 0.51 4.24
C GLN A 50 14.19 0.39 3.62
N ALA A 51 14.62 -0.81 3.29
CA ALA A 51 15.92 -1.06 2.66
C ALA A 51 15.96 -0.69 1.17
N LEU A 52 14.84 -0.32 0.56
CA LEU A 52 14.78 0.10 -0.83
C LEU A 52 15.56 1.40 -1.05
N LYS A 53 16.37 1.40 -2.11
CA LYS A 53 17.13 2.59 -2.53
C LYS A 53 16.36 3.43 -3.54
N TYR A 54 15.62 2.77 -4.42
CA TYR A 54 14.84 3.38 -5.48
C TYR A 54 13.47 2.74 -5.55
N VAL A 55 12.45 3.55 -5.80
CA VAL A 55 11.10 3.06 -6.03
C VAL A 55 10.28 4.10 -6.79
N TYR A 56 9.40 3.63 -7.64
CA TYR A 56 8.35 4.45 -8.23
C TYR A 56 7.06 4.24 -7.43
N PHE A 57 6.36 5.32 -7.12
CA PHE A 57 5.08 5.28 -6.43
C PHE A 57 3.97 5.95 -7.24
N ARG A 58 2.74 5.48 -7.01
CA ARG A 58 1.54 6.12 -7.52
C ARG A 58 0.46 6.08 -6.44
N LEU A 59 -0.09 7.25 -6.13
CA LEU A 59 -1.17 7.43 -5.16
C LEU A 59 -2.41 7.93 -5.89
N GLU A 60 -3.46 7.14 -5.85
CA GLU A 60 -4.77 7.43 -6.45
C GLU A 60 -5.78 7.69 -5.34
N THR A 61 -6.69 8.65 -5.53
CA THR A 61 -7.79 8.94 -4.60
C THR A 61 -9.12 8.82 -5.32
N THR A 62 -10.05 8.07 -4.72
CA THR A 62 -11.42 7.92 -5.19
C THR A 62 -12.41 8.10 -4.03
N GLY A 63 -13.67 8.40 -4.33
CA GLY A 63 -14.71 8.62 -3.30
C GLY A 63 -14.52 9.90 -2.46
N GLY A 64 -13.51 10.70 -2.80
CA GLY A 64 -13.14 11.95 -2.14
C GLY A 64 -12.12 12.71 -2.96
N LYS A 65 -11.53 13.75 -2.36
CA LYS A 65 -10.48 14.59 -2.94
C LYS A 65 -9.21 14.50 -2.10
N MET A 66 -8.08 14.82 -2.70
CA MET A 66 -6.82 15.01 -1.99
C MET A 66 -6.57 16.51 -1.84
N SER A 67 -7.23 17.14 -0.88
CA SER A 67 -7.05 18.56 -0.61
C SER A 67 -5.78 18.78 0.22
N VAL A 68 -4.83 19.52 -0.34
CA VAL A 68 -3.55 19.85 0.32
C VAL A 68 -3.57 21.24 0.97
N SER A 69 -4.47 22.10 0.50
CA SER A 69 -4.78 23.41 1.08
C SER A 69 -6.16 23.87 0.60
N PRO A 70 -6.78 24.88 1.23
CA PRO A 70 -8.06 25.40 0.77
C PRO A 70 -8.02 25.80 -0.70
N GLY A 71 -8.92 25.20 -1.51
CA GLY A 71 -9.02 25.46 -2.95
C GLY A 71 -7.96 24.78 -3.81
N VAL A 72 -7.14 23.88 -3.26
CA VAL A 72 -6.12 23.11 -4.00
C VAL A 72 -6.35 21.62 -3.79
N ASP A 73 -6.87 20.97 -4.81
CA ASP A 73 -7.08 19.53 -4.85
C ASP A 73 -6.08 18.86 -5.80
N LEU A 74 -5.38 17.85 -5.32
CA LEU A 74 -4.53 17.01 -6.18
C LEU A 74 -5.34 15.86 -6.77
N TYR A 75 -4.99 15.51 -7.99
CA TYR A 75 -5.46 14.28 -8.64
C TYR A 75 -4.54 13.09 -8.27
N ASN A 76 -4.16 12.28 -9.26
CA ASN A 76 -3.20 11.21 -9.02
C ASN A 76 -1.81 11.80 -8.80
N VAL A 77 -1.14 11.37 -7.74
CA VAL A 77 0.23 11.77 -7.43
C VAL A 77 1.14 10.58 -7.75
N GLU A 78 2.16 10.81 -8.56
CA GLU A 78 3.12 9.77 -8.89
C GLU A 78 4.53 10.33 -8.91
N GLY A 79 5.52 9.46 -8.77
CA GLY A 79 6.90 9.91 -8.79
C GLY A 79 7.92 8.86 -8.42
N ASP A 80 9.16 9.26 -8.48
CA ASP A 80 10.31 8.46 -8.14
C ASP A 80 10.91 8.90 -6.81
N VAL A 81 11.36 7.94 -6.03
CA VAL A 81 12.10 8.16 -4.80
C VAL A 81 13.47 7.52 -4.92
N ALA A 82 14.49 8.31 -4.61
CA ALA A 82 15.87 7.84 -4.43
C ALA A 82 16.29 8.12 -2.98
N SER A 83 16.45 7.05 -2.20
CA SER A 83 16.90 7.15 -0.80
C SER A 83 18.38 7.50 -0.73
N PRO A 84 18.84 8.33 0.22
CA PRO A 84 18.01 9.08 1.16
C PRO A 84 17.52 10.43 0.60
N GLY A 85 16.26 10.77 0.91
CA GLY A 85 15.76 12.14 0.86
C GLY A 85 15.67 12.83 -0.50
N ARG A 86 15.59 12.08 -1.60
CA ARG A 86 15.36 12.61 -2.95
C ARG A 86 14.03 12.09 -3.48
N ILE A 87 13.18 13.00 -3.92
CA ILE A 87 11.86 12.68 -4.49
C ILE A 87 11.62 13.56 -5.70
N HIS A 88 11.12 12.98 -6.77
CA HIS A 88 10.56 13.67 -7.91
C HIS A 88 9.09 13.32 -8.04
N ILE A 89 8.21 14.30 -8.00
CA ILE A 89 6.75 14.11 -8.03
C ILE A 89 6.18 14.81 -9.25
N THR A 90 5.27 14.12 -9.91
CA THR A 90 4.39 14.72 -10.92
C THR A 90 2.93 14.51 -10.52
N THR A 91 2.12 15.54 -10.69
CA THR A 91 0.68 15.48 -10.43
C THR A 91 -0.04 16.58 -11.19
N LYS A 92 -1.37 16.52 -11.18
CA LYS A 92 -2.24 17.63 -11.57
C LYS A 92 -2.89 18.19 -10.33
N ALA A 93 -2.95 19.52 -10.23
CA ALA A 93 -3.65 20.20 -9.18
C ALA A 93 -4.79 21.04 -9.75
N ASP A 94 -5.93 20.99 -9.08
CA ASP A 94 -7.06 21.89 -9.33
C ASP A 94 -6.97 23.07 -8.35
N PHE A 95 -6.81 24.26 -8.90
CA PHE A 95 -6.85 25.54 -8.17
C PHE A 95 -8.20 26.19 -8.44
N SER A 96 -9.22 25.84 -7.66
CA SER A 96 -10.56 26.42 -7.77
C SER A 96 -11.14 26.36 -9.20
N GLY A 97 -10.99 25.23 -9.88
CA GLY A 97 -11.50 24.98 -11.23
C GLY A 97 -10.47 25.14 -12.35
N SER A 98 -9.25 25.56 -12.04
CA SER A 98 -8.14 25.64 -13.00
C SER A 98 -7.16 24.49 -12.77
N VAL A 99 -7.07 23.56 -13.71
CA VAL A 99 -6.15 22.40 -13.61
C VAL A 99 -4.79 22.74 -14.19
N VAL A 100 -3.75 22.54 -13.40
CA VAL A 100 -2.35 22.75 -13.80
C VAL A 100 -1.51 21.53 -13.52
N ASP A 101 -0.47 21.32 -14.32
CA ASP A 101 0.54 20.28 -14.07
C ASP A 101 1.52 20.79 -13.00
N ILE A 102 1.77 19.96 -12.00
CA ILE A 102 2.77 20.15 -10.96
C ILE A 102 3.93 19.21 -11.22
N ASP A 103 5.14 19.78 -11.22
CA ASP A 103 6.40 19.07 -11.30
C ASP A 103 7.26 19.54 -10.12
N LEU A 104 7.58 18.64 -9.19
CA LEU A 104 8.20 18.97 -7.92
C LEU A 104 9.38 18.05 -7.65
N ILE A 105 10.52 18.62 -7.28
CA ILE A 105 11.71 17.92 -6.85
C ILE A 105 12.02 18.29 -5.40
N SER A 106 12.27 17.28 -4.55
CA SER A 106 12.73 17.46 -3.17
C SER A 106 14.09 16.82 -2.99
N ILE A 107 15.08 17.59 -2.53
CA ILE A 107 16.45 17.12 -2.29
C ILE A 107 17.03 17.81 -1.05
N GLY A 108 17.47 17.03 -0.06
CA GLY A 108 18.15 17.56 1.11
C GLY A 108 17.34 18.59 1.89
N GLY A 109 16.01 18.44 1.94
CA GLY A 109 15.09 19.35 2.61
C GLY A 109 14.71 20.60 1.80
N LYS A 110 15.30 20.81 0.63
CA LYS A 110 14.86 21.85 -0.31
C LYS A 110 13.86 21.27 -1.31
N GLN A 111 12.82 22.07 -1.60
CA GLN A 111 11.83 21.69 -2.61
C GLN A 111 11.83 22.73 -3.73
N TYR A 112 11.77 22.22 -4.95
CA TYR A 112 11.73 22.97 -6.19
C TYR A 112 10.45 22.63 -6.92
N MET A 113 9.68 23.62 -7.33
CA MET A 113 8.48 23.43 -8.13
C MET A 113 8.66 24.11 -9.47
N ARG A 114 8.29 23.43 -10.53
CA ARG A 114 8.35 23.99 -11.88
C ARG A 114 7.12 24.85 -12.12
N ASN A 115 7.33 26.11 -12.43
CA ASN A 115 6.27 27.01 -12.83
C ASN A 115 5.64 26.53 -14.15
N SER A 116 4.34 26.29 -14.16
CA SER A 116 3.63 25.74 -15.31
C SER A 116 3.61 26.68 -16.55
N LEU A 117 3.70 28.00 -16.33
CA LEU A 117 3.67 29.00 -17.39
C LEU A 117 5.07 29.32 -17.92
N THR A 118 5.99 29.69 -17.02
CA THR A 118 7.36 30.09 -17.40
C THR A 118 8.31 28.94 -17.62
N ARG A 119 7.95 27.74 -17.14
CA ARG A 119 8.78 26.53 -17.15
C ARG A 119 10.06 26.65 -16.32
N GLN A 120 10.22 27.72 -15.58
CA GLN A 120 11.34 27.92 -14.65
C GLN A 120 11.09 27.18 -13.33
N TRP A 121 12.18 26.84 -12.65
CA TRP A 121 12.12 26.22 -11.33
C TRP A 121 12.27 27.26 -10.24
N ASP A 122 11.32 27.23 -9.32
CA ASP A 122 11.30 28.11 -8.14
C ASP A 122 11.55 27.27 -6.88
N VAL A 123 12.34 27.78 -5.95
CA VAL A 123 12.50 27.17 -4.63
C VAL A 123 11.27 27.49 -3.78
N LEU A 124 10.62 26.44 -3.26
CA LEU A 124 9.47 26.65 -2.37
C LEU A 124 9.93 27.12 -0.98
N PRO A 125 9.34 28.20 -0.46
CA PRO A 125 9.69 28.72 0.87
C PRO A 125 9.22 27.82 2.02
N VAL A 126 8.19 27.02 1.76
CA VAL A 126 7.61 26.04 2.71
C VAL A 126 7.47 24.70 1.97
N PRO A 127 7.85 23.60 2.59
CA PRO A 127 7.68 22.28 1.97
C PRO A 127 6.20 22.01 1.64
N PHE A 128 5.95 21.63 0.41
CA PHE A 128 4.61 21.33 -0.11
C PHE A 128 4.25 19.84 -0.03
N ALA A 129 5.25 18.97 -0.12
CA ALA A 129 5.04 17.54 -0.17
C ALA A 129 5.84 16.81 0.91
N PRO A 130 5.31 15.70 1.45
CA PRO A 130 6.05 14.85 2.38
C PRO A 130 7.29 14.29 1.68
N SER A 131 8.46 14.46 2.30
CA SER A 131 9.71 13.86 1.83
C SER A 131 9.97 12.47 2.42
N ASN A 132 8.99 11.89 3.13
CA ASN A 132 9.19 10.79 4.06
C ASN A 132 8.52 9.48 3.65
N LEU A 133 8.22 9.25 2.35
CA LEU A 133 7.50 8.06 1.88
C LEU A 133 8.14 6.74 2.35
N PHE A 134 9.46 6.73 2.56
CA PHE A 134 10.24 5.59 3.03
C PHE A 134 10.92 5.81 4.39
N ALA A 135 10.53 6.86 5.11
CA ALA A 135 11.01 7.04 6.47
C ALA A 135 10.55 5.87 7.37
N PRO A 136 11.41 5.39 8.27
CA PRO A 136 11.11 4.23 9.12
C PRO A 136 9.83 4.38 9.93
N ASP A 137 9.57 5.57 10.43
CA ASP A 137 8.49 5.84 11.39
C ASP A 137 7.23 6.44 10.77
N THR A 138 7.32 6.98 9.55
CA THR A 138 6.23 7.73 8.90
C THR A 138 5.95 7.30 7.46
N GLY A 139 6.77 6.42 6.91
CA GLY A 139 6.65 5.96 5.51
C GLY A 139 5.55 4.91 5.29
N ALA A 140 5.42 4.45 4.05
CA ALA A 140 4.39 3.49 3.65
C ALA A 140 4.40 2.20 4.48
N ALA A 141 5.58 1.68 4.82
CA ALA A 141 5.73 0.49 5.67
C ALA A 141 5.24 0.72 7.11
N SER A 142 5.33 1.94 7.63
CA SER A 142 4.87 2.26 8.98
C SER A 142 3.35 2.20 9.11
N ILE A 143 2.61 2.54 8.05
CA ILE A 143 1.13 2.40 8.03
C ILE A 143 0.75 0.94 8.24
N VAL A 144 1.38 0.03 7.48
CA VAL A 144 1.09 -1.40 7.58
C VAL A 144 1.51 -1.93 8.95
N ARG A 145 2.64 -1.48 9.50
CA ARG A 145 3.11 -1.84 10.85
C ARG A 145 2.17 -1.32 11.95
N SER A 146 1.60 -0.14 11.78
CA SER A 146 0.66 0.44 12.75
C SER A 146 -0.73 -0.22 12.73
N ALA A 147 -1.01 -1.02 11.70
CA ALA A 147 -2.30 -1.68 11.55
C ALA A 147 -2.54 -2.70 12.68
N ARG A 148 -3.77 -2.71 13.18
CA ARG A 148 -4.25 -3.59 14.24
C ARG A 148 -5.29 -4.55 13.68
N ASN A 149 -5.57 -5.62 14.45
CA ASN A 149 -6.55 -6.65 14.06
C ASN A 149 -6.23 -7.23 12.68
N LEU A 150 -4.94 -7.45 12.42
CA LEU A 150 -4.46 -7.98 11.16
C LEU A 150 -4.99 -9.40 10.91
N SER A 151 -5.46 -9.65 9.72
CA SER A 151 -5.88 -10.95 9.23
C SER A 151 -5.34 -11.21 7.82
N ASN A 152 -5.02 -12.47 7.52
CA ASN A 152 -4.73 -12.90 6.15
C ASN A 152 -6.04 -13.02 5.37
N LEU A 153 -6.06 -12.45 4.20
CA LEU A 153 -7.02 -12.79 3.14
C LEU A 153 -6.37 -13.80 2.18
N ASP A 154 -7.07 -14.17 1.11
CA ASP A 154 -6.48 -15.03 0.09
C ASP A 154 -5.38 -14.29 -0.67
N ASP A 155 -4.26 -14.97 -0.91
CA ASP A 155 -3.14 -14.40 -1.62
C ASP A 155 -3.56 -13.99 -3.03
N GLU A 156 -3.06 -12.85 -3.47
CA GLU A 156 -3.39 -12.26 -4.77
C GLU A 156 -2.11 -11.94 -5.54
N SER A 157 -2.25 -11.66 -6.84
CA SER A 157 -1.14 -11.19 -7.65
C SER A 157 -1.27 -9.69 -7.90
N VAL A 158 -0.21 -8.93 -7.60
CA VAL A 158 -0.10 -7.49 -7.92
C VAL A 158 0.96 -7.31 -9.00
N ASP A 159 0.56 -6.79 -10.15
CA ASP A 159 1.43 -6.60 -11.33
C ASP A 159 2.22 -7.86 -11.71
N GLY A 160 1.56 -9.05 -11.61
CA GLY A 160 2.13 -10.36 -11.92
C GLY A 160 2.98 -10.98 -10.79
N ALA A 161 3.18 -10.29 -9.67
CA ALA A 161 3.93 -10.81 -8.54
C ALA A 161 3.01 -11.39 -7.47
N PRO A 162 3.15 -12.67 -7.06
CA PRO A 162 2.39 -13.27 -5.97
C PRO A 162 2.59 -12.47 -4.68
N SER A 163 1.50 -12.18 -3.98
CA SER A 163 1.51 -11.32 -2.81
C SER A 163 0.59 -11.84 -1.71
N TYR A 164 1.05 -11.80 -0.47
CA TYR A 164 0.18 -11.91 0.70
C TYR A 164 -0.80 -10.73 0.69
N HIS A 165 -2.06 -11.00 0.93
CA HIS A 165 -3.08 -9.97 1.09
C HIS A 165 -3.50 -9.92 2.56
N LEU A 166 -3.20 -8.80 3.21
CA LEU A 166 -3.53 -8.55 4.60
C LEU A 166 -4.61 -7.47 4.73
N LYS A 167 -5.44 -7.61 5.75
CA LYS A 167 -6.45 -6.62 6.12
C LYS A 167 -6.32 -6.29 7.60
N GLY A 168 -6.55 -5.01 7.95
CA GLY A 168 -6.54 -4.53 9.31
C GLY A 168 -7.14 -3.13 9.43
N THR A 169 -6.89 -2.47 10.56
CA THR A 169 -7.30 -1.08 10.82
C THR A 169 -6.12 -0.28 11.33
N ALA A 170 -5.99 0.97 10.91
CA ALA A 170 -4.98 1.90 11.42
C ALA A 170 -5.64 3.17 11.97
N ASP A 171 -4.91 3.90 12.80
CA ASP A 171 -5.30 5.24 13.22
C ASP A 171 -5.08 6.22 12.06
N SER A 172 -6.01 7.15 11.84
CA SER A 172 -5.88 8.20 10.84
C SER A 172 -4.62 9.06 11.01
N ALA A 173 -4.09 9.17 12.24
CA ALA A 173 -2.85 9.89 12.50
C ALA A 173 -1.63 9.24 11.82
N ALA A 174 -1.57 7.89 11.77
CA ALA A 174 -0.50 7.18 11.08
C ALA A 174 -0.54 7.44 9.56
N VAL A 175 -1.76 7.52 8.99
CA VAL A 175 -1.95 7.83 7.56
C VAL A 175 -1.63 9.29 7.25
N ALA A 176 -2.11 10.22 8.09
CA ALA A 176 -1.86 11.65 7.93
C ALA A 176 -0.36 12.00 7.97
N SER A 177 0.45 11.23 8.71
CA SER A 177 1.91 11.43 8.74
C SER A 177 2.57 11.18 7.38
N LEU A 178 1.98 10.30 6.56
CA LEU A 178 2.50 10.01 5.21
C LEU A 178 2.02 11.02 4.16
N ILE A 179 0.73 11.33 4.16
CA ILE A 179 0.10 12.14 3.09
C ILE A 179 0.04 13.63 3.43
N GLY A 180 0.36 13.99 4.66
CA GLY A 180 0.19 15.36 5.18
C GLY A 180 -1.25 15.63 5.60
N GLY A 181 -1.47 16.78 6.26
CA GLY A 181 -2.79 17.24 6.68
C GLY A 181 -3.16 16.89 8.12
N THR A 182 -4.36 17.30 8.54
CA THR A 182 -4.88 17.06 9.88
C THR A 182 -5.64 15.74 9.93
N PRO A 183 -5.28 14.79 10.83
CA PRO A 183 -5.98 13.52 10.93
C PRO A 183 -7.45 13.70 11.33
N SER A 184 -8.31 12.82 10.85
CA SER A 184 -9.75 12.86 11.15
C SER A 184 -10.08 12.44 12.58
N GLY A 185 -9.20 11.63 13.21
CA GLY A 185 -9.45 10.95 14.49
C GLY A 185 -10.26 9.66 14.33
N SER A 186 -10.62 9.26 13.13
CA SER A 186 -11.37 8.04 12.85
C SER A 186 -10.46 6.87 12.48
N PRO A 187 -10.85 5.61 12.79
CA PRO A 187 -10.12 4.46 12.29
C PRO A 187 -10.26 4.32 10.77
N VAL A 188 -9.17 3.90 10.12
CA VAL A 188 -9.07 3.70 8.68
C VAL A 188 -8.90 2.22 8.41
N GLN A 189 -9.65 1.66 7.45
CA GLN A 189 -9.42 0.31 6.96
C GLN A 189 -8.15 0.28 6.13
N VAL A 190 -7.32 -0.72 6.37
CA VAL A 190 -6.04 -0.91 5.67
C VAL A 190 -6.05 -2.30 5.03
N GLU A 191 -5.77 -2.35 3.75
CA GLU A 191 -5.41 -3.58 3.06
C GLU A 191 -3.99 -3.41 2.48
N ALA A 192 -3.17 -4.44 2.58
CA ALA A 192 -1.79 -4.41 2.10
C ALA A 192 -1.47 -5.66 1.30
N TRP A 193 -0.80 -5.48 0.17
CA TRP A 193 -0.27 -6.56 -0.66
C TRP A 193 1.24 -6.55 -0.56
N ILE A 194 1.80 -7.65 -0.07
CA ILE A 194 3.21 -7.81 0.25
C ILE A 194 3.75 -9.00 -0.53
N GLY A 195 4.79 -8.80 -1.32
CA GLY A 195 5.37 -9.86 -2.15
C GLY A 195 5.76 -11.10 -1.33
N THR A 196 5.35 -12.29 -1.77
CA THR A 196 5.63 -13.54 -1.04
C THR A 196 7.10 -13.94 -1.07
N GLY A 197 7.84 -13.53 -2.12
CA GLY A 197 9.24 -13.88 -2.30
C GLY A 197 10.24 -12.87 -1.73
N ASP A 198 9.87 -11.59 -1.66
CA ASP A 198 10.78 -10.49 -1.31
C ASP A 198 10.33 -9.67 -0.09
N PHE A 199 9.11 -9.89 0.37
CA PHE A 199 8.46 -9.13 1.45
C PHE A 199 8.38 -7.61 1.19
N VAL A 200 8.45 -7.16 -0.04
CA VAL A 200 8.29 -5.74 -0.35
C VAL A 200 6.81 -5.38 -0.43
N VAL A 201 6.42 -4.28 0.19
CA VAL A 201 5.06 -3.73 0.04
C VAL A 201 4.88 -3.28 -1.40
N ARG A 202 3.88 -3.83 -2.08
CA ARG A 202 3.54 -3.50 -3.48
C ARG A 202 2.36 -2.55 -3.58
N GLN A 203 1.41 -2.73 -2.68
CA GLN A 203 0.19 -1.94 -2.70
C GLN A 203 -0.37 -1.78 -1.29
N ILE A 204 -0.93 -0.60 -1.01
CA ILE A 204 -1.69 -0.32 0.21
C ILE A 204 -2.99 0.36 -0.22
N ARG A 205 -4.12 -0.18 0.23
CA ARG A 205 -5.44 0.43 0.09
C ARG A 205 -5.91 0.91 1.44
N LEU A 206 -6.26 2.18 1.49
CA LEU A 206 -6.78 2.85 2.69
C LEU A 206 -8.22 3.27 2.40
N GLU A 207 -9.16 2.92 3.28
CA GLU A 207 -10.57 3.30 3.13
C GLU A 207 -11.10 3.91 4.42
N GLY A 208 -11.73 5.08 4.30
CA GLY A 208 -12.31 5.83 5.39
C GLY A 208 -11.90 7.30 5.37
N ALA A 209 -12.35 8.05 6.37
CA ALA A 209 -11.92 9.43 6.56
C ALA A 209 -10.51 9.44 7.18
N MET A 210 -9.50 9.69 6.38
CA MET A 210 -8.10 9.77 6.80
C MET A 210 -7.75 11.16 7.31
N LEU A 211 -8.20 12.17 6.60
CA LEU A 211 -8.04 13.58 6.95
C LEU A 211 -9.38 14.17 7.43
N LYS A 212 -9.31 15.33 8.12
CA LYS A 212 -10.48 15.98 8.71
C LYS A 212 -11.58 16.30 7.69
N ASP A 213 -11.20 16.60 6.47
CA ASP A 213 -12.12 16.98 5.39
C ASP A 213 -12.46 15.81 4.46
N ASP A 214 -11.99 14.60 4.76
CA ASP A 214 -12.29 13.40 3.98
C ASP A 214 -13.72 12.89 4.24
N SER A 215 -14.31 12.34 3.19
CA SER A 215 -15.50 11.51 3.29
C SER A 215 -15.18 10.14 3.89
N PRO A 216 -16.09 9.52 4.66
CA PRO A 216 -15.94 8.12 5.08
C PRO A 216 -15.83 7.12 3.91
N LYS A 217 -16.19 7.53 2.70
CA LYS A 217 -16.07 6.73 1.46
C LYS A 217 -14.79 6.99 0.68
N THR A 218 -13.88 7.83 1.22
CA THR A 218 -12.61 8.10 0.56
C THR A 218 -11.75 6.85 0.54
N VAL A 219 -11.24 6.51 -0.62
CA VAL A 219 -10.27 5.43 -0.83
C VAL A 219 -8.99 6.03 -1.39
N ARG A 220 -7.86 5.69 -0.78
CA ARG A 220 -6.53 6.00 -1.30
C ARG A 220 -5.80 4.70 -1.58
N LEU A 221 -5.30 4.58 -2.81
CA LEU A 221 -4.55 3.43 -3.29
C LEU A 221 -3.12 3.86 -3.60
N LEU A 222 -2.18 3.42 -2.75
CA LEU A 222 -0.75 3.59 -2.97
C LEU A 222 -0.20 2.33 -3.64
N LYS A 223 0.38 2.48 -4.81
CA LYS A 223 1.10 1.42 -5.53
C LYS A 223 2.60 1.74 -5.55
N LEU A 224 3.41 0.70 -5.35
CA LEU A 224 4.87 0.78 -5.39
C LEU A 224 5.40 -0.19 -6.44
N SER A 225 6.35 0.28 -7.25
CA SER A 225 6.93 -0.50 -8.35
C SER A 225 8.36 -0.05 -8.66
N LYS A 226 9.01 -0.65 -9.66
CA LYS A 226 10.38 -0.33 -10.08
C LYS A 226 11.38 -0.37 -8.91
N PHE A 227 11.28 -1.42 -8.09
CA PHE A 227 12.08 -1.57 -6.87
C PHE A 227 13.57 -1.69 -7.19
N ASN A 228 14.38 -0.78 -6.61
CA ASN A 228 15.81 -0.69 -6.80
C ASN A 228 16.28 -0.50 -8.26
N GLU A 229 15.39 -0.05 -9.14
CA GLU A 229 15.77 0.45 -10.47
C GLU A 229 16.37 1.86 -10.30
N PRO A 230 17.66 2.06 -10.64
CA PRO A 230 18.31 3.35 -10.40
C PRO A 230 17.63 4.49 -11.15
N VAL A 231 17.34 5.57 -10.44
CA VAL A 231 16.85 6.84 -11.00
C VAL A 231 17.73 7.98 -10.53
N THR A 232 18.02 8.91 -11.42
CA THR A 232 18.79 10.12 -11.10
C THR A 232 17.82 11.27 -10.80
N ILE A 233 17.87 11.80 -9.58
CA ILE A 233 17.11 12.97 -9.15
C ILE A 233 18.13 14.03 -8.73
N GLU A 234 18.21 15.13 -9.48
CA GLU A 234 19.19 16.21 -9.30
C GLU A 234 18.47 17.55 -9.07
N PRO A 235 19.12 18.51 -8.41
CA PRO A 235 18.58 19.87 -8.35
C PRO A 235 18.39 20.41 -9.77
N PRO A 236 17.27 21.07 -10.05
CA PRO A 236 17.04 21.64 -11.38
C PRO A 236 18.01 22.81 -11.62
N THR A 237 18.47 22.93 -12.87
CA THR A 237 19.32 24.01 -13.38
C THR A 237 18.50 25.22 -13.81
#